data_bbffe41fca66d55151150b7ae2ec8c42
#
_entry.id   bbffe41fca66d55151150b7ae2ec8c42
#
_cell.length_a   1.000
_cell.length_b   1.000
_cell.length_c   1.000
_cell.angle_alpha   90.00
_cell.angle_beta   90.00
_cell.angle_gamma   90.00
#
_symmetry.space_group_name_H-M   'P 1'
#
loop_
_entity.id
_entity.type
_entity.pdbx_description
1 polymer ?
#
loop_
_entity_poly.entity_id
_entity_poly.type
_entity_poly.pdbx_seq_one_letter_code
_entity_poly.pdbx_strand_id
1 'polypeptide(L)'
;MSGENYIQPNLIPALNKRLVARDSDQDKIDLLTNREIEVLIQVANGMFNKEIANSLGISERTVKNHVSNIFKKIDVNDRTQAAVFAIKNDIIKL
;
A
#
# COMPACT_ATOMS: atom_id res chain seq x y z
N MET A 1 -21.23 -10.09 -30.09
CA MET A 1 -21.09 -10.14 -30.02
C MET A 1 -20.77 -10.11 -30.00
N SER A 2 -20.74 -10.28 -29.96
CA SER A 2 -20.45 -10.25 -29.66
C SER A 2 -20.03 -10.22 -29.38
N GLY A 3 -20.00 -10.21 -29.31
CA GLY A 3 -19.70 -10.07 -28.79
C GLY A 3 -19.36 -10.15 -28.26
N GLU A 4 -19.42 -10.26 -28.22
CA GLU A 4 -19.27 -10.25 -27.72
C GLU A 4 -18.92 -10.32 -27.29
N ASN A 5 -19.03 -10.18 -27.54
CA ASN A 5 -18.70 -10.23 -27.20
C ASN A 5 -18.28 -10.09 -27.01
N TYR A 6 -18.37 -9.60 -27.02
CA TYR A 6 -17.75 -9.57 -26.97
C TYR A 6 -17.27 -8.89 -27.19
N ILE A 7 -17.70 -8.56 -27.48
CA ILE A 7 -17.25 -7.88 -27.34
C ILE A 7 -16.12 -7.22 -27.52
N GLN A 8 -15.64 -6.26 -27.83
CA GLN A 8 -14.51 -5.91 -27.76
C GLN A 8 -13.44 -6.46 -26.96
N PRO A 9 -12.89 -7.38 -27.34
CA PRO A 9 -12.39 -8.32 -26.37
C PRO A 9 -11.00 -8.00 -25.79
N ASN A 10 -10.10 -7.48 -26.55
CA ASN A 10 -8.73 -7.25 -26.10
C ASN A 10 -8.63 -6.14 -25.06
N LEU A 11 -9.41 -5.12 -25.24
CA LEU A 11 -9.41 -3.98 -24.33
C LEU A 11 -10.02 -4.32 -22.97
N ILE A 12 -11.08 -5.10 -22.99
CA ILE A 12 -11.81 -5.47 -21.79
C ILE A 12 -10.96 -6.28 -20.81
N PRO A 13 -10.23 -7.32 -21.24
CA PRO A 13 -9.36 -8.05 -20.31
C PRO A 13 -8.28 -7.20 -19.66
N ALA A 14 -7.67 -6.30 -20.41
CA ALA A 14 -6.65 -5.41 -19.86
C ALA A 14 -7.24 -4.47 -18.79
N LEU A 15 -8.42 -3.95 -19.04
CA LEU A 15 -9.11 -3.08 -18.11
C LEU A 15 -9.49 -3.82 -16.83
N ASN A 16 -10.03 -5.02 -16.97
CA ASN A 16 -10.41 -5.85 -15.83
C ASN A 16 -9.21 -6.20 -14.96
N LYS A 17 -8.09 -6.50 -15.58
CA LYS A 17 -6.87 -6.82 -14.86
C LYS A 17 -6.41 -5.64 -14.00
N ARG A 18 -6.52 -4.43 -14.53
CA ARG A 18 -6.17 -3.22 -13.80
C ARG A 18 -7.10 -2.99 -12.60
N LEU A 19 -8.40 -3.20 -12.80
CA LEU A 19 -9.38 -3.04 -11.72
C LEU A 19 -9.17 -4.06 -10.61
N VAL A 20 -8.89 -5.31 -10.98
CA VAL A 20 -8.61 -6.37 -10.00
C VAL A 20 -7.39 -6.01 -9.17
N ALA A 21 -6.34 -5.46 -9.78
CA ALA A 21 -5.15 -5.06 -9.05
C ALA A 21 -5.46 -3.95 -8.04
N ARG A 22 -6.27 -2.97 -8.40
CA ARG A 22 -6.67 -1.90 -7.48
C ARG A 22 -7.51 -2.43 -6.34
N ASP A 23 -8.45 -3.33 -6.64
CA ASP A 23 -9.29 -3.94 -5.61
C ASP A 23 -8.43 -4.73 -4.63
N SER A 24 -7.41 -5.45 -5.12
CA SER A 24 -6.49 -6.20 -4.29
C SER A 24 -5.70 -5.27 -3.36
N ASP A 25 -5.23 -4.12 -3.88
CA ASP A 25 -4.52 -3.14 -3.05
C ASP A 25 -5.45 -2.52 -2.00
N GLN A 26 -6.69 -2.24 -2.38
CA GLN A 26 -7.66 -1.69 -1.43
C GLN A 26 -7.93 -2.67 -0.29
N ASP A 27 -8.03 -3.96 -0.59
CA ASP A 27 -8.18 -5.00 0.43
C ASP A 27 -7.01 -4.98 1.41
N LYS A 28 -5.79 -4.81 0.90
CA LYS A 28 -4.59 -4.71 1.73
C LYS A 28 -4.63 -3.48 2.62
N ILE A 29 -5.04 -2.34 2.06
CA ILE A 29 -5.16 -1.09 2.82
C ILE A 29 -6.18 -1.25 3.95
N ASP A 30 -7.28 -1.92 3.68
CA ASP A 30 -8.36 -2.12 4.66
C ASP A 30 -7.90 -2.97 5.85
N LEU A 31 -6.82 -3.74 5.70
CA LEU A 31 -6.24 -4.51 6.80
C LEU A 31 -5.41 -3.65 7.75
N LEU A 32 -5.04 -2.45 7.34
CA LEU A 32 -4.18 -1.57 8.14
C LEU A 32 -5.01 -0.83 9.20
N THR A 33 -4.47 -0.77 10.41
CA THR A 33 -5.03 0.08 11.46
C THR A 33 -4.69 1.54 11.18
N ASN A 34 -5.36 2.46 11.86
CA ASN A 34 -5.05 3.88 11.73
C ASN A 34 -3.60 4.18 12.08
N ARG A 35 -3.08 3.55 13.13
CA ARG A 35 -1.68 3.73 13.53
C ARG A 35 -0.73 3.20 12.46
N GLU A 36 -1.07 2.06 11.86
CA GLU A 36 -0.25 1.50 10.79
C GLU A 36 -0.23 2.41 9.56
N ILE A 37 -1.36 3.02 9.24
CA ILE A 37 -1.42 3.98 8.14
C ILE A 37 -0.52 5.18 8.44
N GLU A 38 -0.54 5.71 9.66
CA GLU A 38 0.35 6.80 10.07
C GLU A 38 1.82 6.43 9.91
N VAL A 39 2.17 5.22 10.34
CA VAL A 39 3.55 4.72 10.21
C VAL A 39 3.92 4.56 8.73
N LEU A 40 3.03 3.99 7.94
CA LEU A 40 3.28 3.80 6.51
C LEU A 40 3.53 5.13 5.80
N ILE A 41 2.76 6.15 6.12
CA ILE A 41 2.94 7.49 5.55
C ILE A 41 4.35 8.00 5.84
N GLN A 42 4.81 7.86 7.08
CA GLN A 42 6.14 8.34 7.47
C GLN A 42 7.26 7.51 6.84
N VAL A 43 7.07 6.20 6.75
CA VAL A 43 8.02 5.32 6.04
C VAL A 43 8.13 5.74 4.58
N ALA A 44 7.00 5.98 3.94
CA ALA A 44 6.97 6.37 2.53
C ALA A 44 7.58 7.75 2.30
N ASN A 45 7.54 8.61 3.30
CA ASN A 45 8.19 9.93 3.24
C ASN A 45 9.69 9.88 3.55
N GLY A 46 10.24 8.68 3.77
CA GLY A 46 11.67 8.51 3.95
C GLY A 46 12.15 8.68 5.39
N MET A 47 11.26 8.71 6.36
CA MET A 47 11.66 8.86 7.76
C MET A 47 12.21 7.55 8.31
N PHE A 48 13.27 7.67 9.11
CA PHE A 48 13.86 6.52 9.80
C PHE A 48 12.99 6.14 11.00
N ASN A 49 13.14 4.88 11.44
CA ASN A 49 12.35 4.37 12.57
C ASN A 49 12.50 5.26 13.83
N LYS A 50 13.69 5.76 14.07
CA LYS A 50 13.94 6.66 15.20
C LYS A 50 13.11 7.93 15.11
N GLU A 51 13.04 8.50 13.91
CA GLU A 51 12.27 9.72 13.66
C GLU A 51 10.77 9.47 13.82
N ILE A 52 10.33 8.33 13.31
CA ILE A 52 8.91 7.93 13.43
C ILE A 52 8.56 7.73 14.91
N ALA A 53 9.44 7.06 15.65
CA ALA A 53 9.25 6.83 17.08
C ALA A 53 9.09 8.16 17.83
N ASN A 54 9.97 9.13 17.55
CA ASN A 54 9.91 10.45 18.16
C ASN A 54 8.62 11.18 17.79
N SER A 55 8.24 11.10 16.51
CA SER A 55 7.03 11.77 15.99
C SER A 55 5.76 11.24 16.65
N LEU A 56 5.70 9.94 16.89
CA LEU A 56 4.48 9.29 17.41
C LEU A 56 4.52 9.08 18.92
N GLY A 57 5.64 9.38 19.58
CA GLY A 57 5.76 9.19 21.02
C GLY A 57 5.79 7.73 21.44
N ILE A 58 6.40 6.87 20.62
CA ILE A 58 6.54 5.44 20.89
C ILE A 58 8.00 5.02 20.74
N SER A 59 8.32 3.79 21.12
CA SER A 59 9.68 3.29 21.01
C SER A 59 10.01 2.89 19.58
N GLU A 60 11.31 2.87 19.24
CA GLU A 60 11.76 2.35 17.93
C GLU A 60 11.35 0.90 17.74
N ARG A 61 11.38 0.12 18.81
CA ARG A 61 10.98 -1.27 18.76
C ARG A 61 9.52 -1.40 18.33
N THR A 62 8.65 -0.56 18.87
CA THR A 62 7.25 -0.52 18.49
C THR A 62 7.10 -0.13 17.02
N VAL A 63 7.89 0.85 16.55
CA VAL A 63 7.90 1.22 15.14
C VAL A 63 8.31 0.03 14.27
N LYS A 64 9.37 -0.68 14.65
CA LYS A 64 9.81 -1.87 13.89
C LYS A 64 8.70 -2.91 13.80
N ASN A 65 7.99 -3.13 14.90
CA ASN A 65 6.88 -4.07 14.92
C ASN A 65 5.76 -3.61 13.98
N HIS A 66 5.43 -2.34 14.00
CA HIS A 66 4.43 -1.79 13.06
C HIS A 66 4.87 -1.96 11.61
N VAL A 67 6.11 -1.61 11.31
CA VAL A 67 6.65 -1.73 9.95
C VAL A 67 6.59 -3.17 9.48
N SER A 68 7.01 -4.10 10.31
CA SER A 68 6.98 -5.52 9.98
C SER A 68 5.55 -5.99 9.67
N ASN A 69 4.59 -5.60 10.49
CA ASN A 69 3.19 -5.97 10.30
C ASN A 69 2.62 -5.32 9.02
N ILE A 70 2.95 -4.05 8.78
CA ILE A 70 2.53 -3.35 7.57
C ILE A 70 3.05 -4.07 6.33
N PHE A 71 4.34 -4.40 6.31
CA PHE A 71 4.95 -5.07 5.16
C PHE A 71 4.27 -6.40 4.86
N LYS A 72 3.90 -7.15 5.89
CA LYS A 72 3.16 -8.40 5.70
C LYS A 72 1.77 -8.16 5.15
N LYS A 73 1.08 -7.15 5.66
CA LYS A 73 -0.30 -6.86 5.26
C LYS A 73 -0.40 -6.36 3.83
N ILE A 74 0.55 -5.53 3.39
CA ILE A 74 0.53 -5.01 2.03
C ILE A 74 1.44 -5.79 1.08
N ASP A 75 2.03 -6.89 1.56
CA ASP A 75 2.83 -7.82 0.76
C ASP A 75 4.00 -7.15 0.06
N VAL A 76 4.81 -6.43 0.83
CA VAL A 76 6.04 -5.82 0.33
C VAL A 76 7.23 -6.29 1.16
N ASN A 77 8.43 -6.15 0.61
CA ASN A 77 9.65 -6.68 1.22
C ASN A 77 10.57 -5.60 1.77
N ASP A 78 10.43 -4.37 1.34
CA ASP A 78 11.30 -3.29 1.78
C ASP A 78 10.59 -1.94 1.73
N ARG A 79 11.30 -0.91 2.20
CA ARG A 79 10.77 0.46 2.29
C ARG A 79 10.45 1.05 0.93
N THR A 80 11.27 0.73 -0.07
CA THR A 80 11.06 1.25 -1.43
C THR A 80 9.73 0.74 -1.98
N GLN A 81 9.47 -0.57 -1.82
CA GLN A 81 8.21 -1.15 -2.26
C GLN A 81 7.02 -0.56 -1.49
N ALA A 82 7.21 -0.32 -0.19
CA ALA A 82 6.17 0.29 0.62
C ALA A 82 5.85 1.72 0.15
N ALA A 83 6.88 2.49 -0.19
CA ALA A 83 6.70 3.84 -0.72
C ALA A 83 5.96 3.83 -2.05
N VAL A 84 6.33 2.91 -2.94
CA VAL A 84 5.65 2.76 -4.23
C VAL A 84 4.17 2.41 -4.01
N PHE A 85 3.90 1.49 -3.09
CA PHE A 85 2.53 1.11 -2.75
C PHE A 85 1.73 2.33 -2.26
N ALA A 86 2.32 3.12 -1.38
CA ALA A 86 1.66 4.30 -0.81
C ALA A 86 1.37 5.37 -1.88
N ILE A 87 2.31 5.59 -2.79
CA ILE A 87 2.14 6.56 -3.87
C ILE A 87 1.07 6.07 -4.85
N LYS A 88 1.15 4.82 -5.24
CA LYS A 88 0.22 4.22 -6.19
C LYS A 88 -1.22 4.28 -5.72
N ASN A 89 -1.43 4.18 -4.40
CA ASN A 89 -2.76 4.15 -3.81
C ASN A 89 -3.16 5.47 -3.16
N ASP A 90 -2.46 6.55 -3.47
CA ASP A 90 -2.75 7.91 -2.97
C ASP A 90 -2.74 8.02 -1.44
N ILE A 91 -2.02 7.14 -0.77
CA ILE A 91 -1.81 7.24 0.68
C ILE A 91 -0.90 8.43 0.97
N ILE A 92 0.11 8.63 0.10
CA ILE A 92 0.90 9.86 0.09
C ILE A 92 0.87 10.43 -1.32
N LYS A 93 1.15 11.72 -1.41
CA LYS A 93 1.23 12.42 -2.70
C LYS A 93 2.63 12.99 -2.88
N LEU A 94 3.10 12.96 -4.11
CA LEU A 94 4.37 13.57 -4.47
C LEU A 94 4.23 15.07 -4.70
#